data_c3c736b845607d8a349866c7d0e15dc3
#
_entry.id   c3c736b845607d8a349866c7d0e15dc3
#
_cell.length_a   1.000
_cell.length_b   1.000
_cell.length_c   1.000
_cell.angle_alpha   90.00
_cell.angle_beta   90.00
_cell.angle_gamma   90.00
#
_symmetry.space_group_name_H-M   'P 1'
#
loop_
_entity.id
_entity.type
_entity.pdbx_description
1 polymer ?
#
loop_
_entity_poly.entity_id
_entity_poly.type
_entity_poly.pdbx_seq_one_letter_code
_entity_poly.pdbx_strand_id
1 'polypeptide(L)'
;MDKISRYDRYLYSMLWVAEHFFGSNKKIKKLREDLSASISKKIPNELGGLGENGENHIPVPVIKGTNIEEFIKNYRKKSLPVVLKNAASSWPFYKKWNPEFFAEKYPDDPVILFDAAIESKDLAYTDGKKTKTVSLFEFVESMNKGGKDYARLLPILDQHPELLKDLDMDWLISAANNDAREVKHQLFMGGARTSTQMHCAIGSNLFIQIHGRKQWWIYSNKNSPLLEPVVDRSVFFRSQANGEKPEGSFKKADGWTVILEPGDVLYNPPFFWHQARSIDTNIGVGFRWFSLAAILKISPAQLLMTISASNPSVREAKKVNQNFAKVYAELLERESRKGKEL
;
A
#
# COMPACT_ATOMS: atom_id res chain seq x y z
N MET A 1 0.80 22.97 -2.82
CA MET A 1 1.01 23.64 -4.14
C MET A 1 1.86 22.73 -5.02
N ASP A 2 1.70 22.81 -6.36
CA ASP A 2 2.52 21.97 -7.26
C ASP A 2 3.94 22.55 -7.36
N LYS A 3 4.86 22.13 -6.50
CA LYS A 3 6.27 22.57 -6.50
C LYS A 3 7.03 22.18 -7.78
N ILE A 4 6.58 21.13 -8.47
CA ILE A 4 7.18 20.64 -9.71
C ILE A 4 6.36 21.13 -10.90
N SER A 5 7.00 21.78 -11.89
CA SER A 5 6.32 22.27 -13.07
C SER A 5 5.62 21.15 -13.86
N ARG A 6 4.56 21.49 -14.61
CA ARG A 6 3.88 20.51 -15.49
C ARG A 6 4.82 19.95 -16.54
N TYR A 7 5.70 20.80 -17.09
CA TYR A 7 6.69 20.40 -18.07
C TYR A 7 7.69 19.39 -17.51
N ASP A 8 8.28 19.68 -16.34
CA ASP A 8 9.24 18.79 -15.69
C ASP A 8 8.60 17.42 -15.36
N ARG A 9 7.35 17.40 -14.89
CA ARG A 9 6.59 16.16 -14.64
C ARG A 9 6.35 15.35 -15.91
N TYR A 10 5.98 16.03 -17.00
CA TYR A 10 5.77 15.38 -18.28
C TYR A 10 7.07 14.75 -18.82
N LEU A 11 8.15 15.54 -18.86
CA LEU A 11 9.46 15.07 -19.30
C LEU A 11 9.96 13.89 -18.45
N TYR A 12 9.81 14.00 -17.13
CA TYR A 12 10.16 12.90 -16.22
C TYR A 12 9.35 11.63 -16.51
N SER A 13 8.04 11.77 -16.71
CA SER A 13 7.17 10.63 -17.03
C SER A 13 7.56 9.96 -18.35
N MET A 14 7.96 10.74 -19.37
CA MET A 14 8.46 10.20 -20.64
C MET A 14 9.76 9.40 -20.44
N LEU A 15 10.71 9.94 -19.67
CA LEU A 15 11.96 9.24 -19.36
C LEU A 15 11.74 8.00 -18.52
N TRP A 16 10.81 8.04 -17.59
CA TRP A 16 10.44 6.89 -16.77
C TRP A 16 9.83 5.77 -17.61
N VAL A 17 8.91 6.12 -18.52
CA VAL A 17 8.35 5.17 -19.51
C VAL A 17 9.45 4.62 -20.42
N ALA A 18 10.34 5.48 -20.94
CA ALA A 18 11.45 5.06 -21.79
C ALA A 18 12.38 4.09 -21.04
N GLU A 19 12.73 4.37 -19.78
CA GLU A 19 13.56 3.47 -18.97
C GLU A 19 12.82 2.14 -18.68
N HIS A 20 11.51 2.16 -18.48
CA HIS A 20 10.72 0.94 -18.33
C HIS A 20 10.83 0.01 -19.56
N PHE A 21 10.80 0.56 -20.77
CA PHE A 21 10.91 -0.23 -21.99
C PHE A 21 12.36 -0.59 -22.35
N PHE A 22 13.30 0.32 -22.07
CA PHE A 22 14.70 0.22 -22.49
C PHE A 22 15.65 0.18 -21.28
N GLY A 23 15.26 -0.54 -20.20
CA GLY A 23 15.95 -0.52 -18.91
C GLY A 23 17.43 -0.91 -18.91
N SER A 24 17.92 -1.60 -19.95
CA SER A 24 19.36 -1.86 -20.18
C SER A 24 20.13 -0.61 -20.64
N ASN A 25 19.45 0.44 -21.08
CA ASN A 25 20.08 1.65 -21.59
C ASN A 25 20.46 2.61 -20.44
N LYS A 26 21.74 2.52 -20.01
CA LYS A 26 22.28 3.37 -18.96
C LYS A 26 22.14 4.88 -19.20
N LYS A 27 22.09 5.32 -20.49
CA LYS A 27 21.91 6.74 -20.83
C LYS A 27 20.52 7.24 -20.46
N ILE A 28 19.48 6.46 -20.73
CA ILE A 28 18.09 6.84 -20.39
C ILE A 28 17.95 6.93 -18.86
N LYS A 29 18.45 5.95 -18.15
CA LYS A 29 18.47 5.97 -16.68
C LYS A 29 19.14 7.24 -16.15
N LYS A 30 20.36 7.53 -16.65
CA LYS A 30 21.09 8.72 -16.23
C LYS A 30 20.33 10.01 -16.53
N LEU A 31 19.72 10.14 -17.73
CA LEU A 31 18.92 11.32 -18.07
C LEU A 31 17.76 11.53 -17.10
N ARG A 32 17.07 10.46 -16.68
CA ARG A 32 15.99 10.55 -15.71
C ARG A 32 16.51 10.98 -14.33
N GLU A 33 17.64 10.42 -13.89
CA GLU A 33 18.27 10.77 -12.62
C GLU A 33 18.78 12.22 -12.62
N ASP A 34 19.42 12.66 -13.70
CA ASP A 34 19.89 14.05 -13.87
C ASP A 34 18.71 15.04 -13.87
N LEU A 35 17.60 14.68 -14.52
CA LEU A 35 16.37 15.49 -14.50
C LEU A 35 15.79 15.54 -13.09
N SER A 36 15.73 14.44 -12.36
CA SER A 36 15.30 14.36 -10.96
C SER A 36 16.12 15.30 -10.08
N ALA A 37 17.43 15.24 -10.19
CA ALA A 37 18.35 16.13 -9.47
C ALA A 37 18.14 17.61 -9.85
N SER A 38 17.92 17.91 -11.13
CA SER A 38 17.62 19.26 -11.62
C SER A 38 16.32 19.80 -11.04
N ILE A 39 15.25 18.98 -11.04
CA ILE A 39 13.97 19.31 -10.43
C ILE A 39 14.15 19.62 -8.94
N SER A 40 14.86 18.76 -8.23
CA SER A 40 15.13 18.96 -6.81
C SER A 40 15.85 20.25 -6.53
N LYS A 41 16.82 20.66 -7.35
CA LYS A 41 17.56 21.94 -7.21
C LYS A 41 16.66 23.15 -7.40
N LYS A 42 15.65 23.08 -8.27
CA LYS A 42 14.70 24.19 -8.51
C LYS A 42 13.75 24.43 -7.34
N ILE A 43 13.51 23.42 -6.49
CA ILE A 43 12.64 23.53 -5.33
C ILE A 43 13.45 24.08 -4.17
N PRO A 44 13.05 25.23 -3.59
CA PRO A 44 13.75 25.79 -2.44
C PRO A 44 13.82 24.81 -1.26
N ASN A 45 14.88 24.91 -0.48
CA ASN A 45 14.92 24.27 0.84
C ASN A 45 14.07 25.14 1.77
N GLU A 46 12.77 24.95 1.75
CA GLU A 46 11.92 25.60 2.74
C GLU A 46 12.19 24.96 4.11
N LEU A 47 12.96 25.64 4.92
CA LEU A 47 13.11 25.41 6.36
C LEU A 47 11.83 25.83 7.10
N GLY A 48 10.71 25.28 6.75
CA GLY A 48 9.40 25.66 7.25
C GLY A 48 8.38 24.54 7.06
N GLY A 49 8.79 23.31 7.28
CA GLY A 49 7.86 22.19 7.35
C GLY A 49 6.87 22.43 8.49
N LEU A 50 5.59 22.17 8.22
CA LEU A 50 4.50 22.27 9.20
C LEU A 50 4.59 21.18 10.29
N GLY A 51 5.59 20.29 10.25
CA GLY A 51 5.83 19.25 11.25
C GLY A 51 6.91 19.65 12.27
N GLU A 52 6.82 19.12 13.48
CA GLU A 52 7.76 19.38 14.59
C GLU A 52 9.24 19.07 14.25
N ASN A 53 9.48 18.27 13.19
CA ASN A 53 10.82 17.85 12.74
C ASN A 53 11.25 18.45 11.39
N GLY A 54 10.62 19.56 10.93
CA GLY A 54 10.95 20.19 9.64
C GLY A 54 10.47 19.38 8.41
N GLU A 55 9.50 18.52 8.57
CA GLU A 55 8.93 17.68 7.51
C GLU A 55 7.86 18.45 6.72
N ASN A 56 7.87 18.31 5.39
CA ASN A 56 6.86 18.92 4.50
C ASN A 56 5.54 18.12 4.49
N HIS A 57 5.08 17.68 5.67
CA HIS A 57 3.85 16.93 5.81
C HIS A 57 2.73 17.78 6.39
N ILE A 58 1.58 17.72 5.75
CA ILE A 58 0.34 18.28 6.30
C ILE A 58 -0.57 17.14 6.76
N PRO A 59 -1.45 17.37 7.74
CA PRO A 59 -2.43 16.37 8.13
C PRO A 59 -3.31 15.95 6.95
N VAL A 60 -3.60 14.65 6.82
CA VAL A 60 -4.64 14.19 5.89
C VAL A 60 -5.96 14.84 6.27
N PRO A 61 -6.74 15.39 5.31
CA PRO A 61 -8.07 15.91 5.59
C PRO A 61 -8.95 14.88 6.28
N VAL A 62 -9.78 15.34 7.21
CA VAL A 62 -10.69 14.48 8.00
C VAL A 62 -12.12 14.93 7.79
N ILE A 63 -13.00 13.97 7.52
CA ILE A 63 -14.45 14.18 7.44
C ILE A 63 -15.17 13.19 8.37
N LYS A 64 -16.45 13.47 8.70
CA LYS A 64 -17.26 12.50 9.44
C LYS A 64 -17.52 11.25 8.59
N GLY A 65 -17.31 10.08 9.17
CA GLY A 65 -17.26 8.82 8.45
C GLY A 65 -18.56 8.37 7.77
N THR A 66 -19.69 8.91 8.18
CA THR A 66 -21.01 8.55 7.62
C THR A 66 -21.39 9.35 6.38
N ASN A 67 -20.64 10.40 6.00
CA ASN A 67 -20.99 11.25 4.87
C ASN A 67 -20.35 10.76 3.56
N ILE A 68 -20.95 9.73 2.97
CA ILE A 68 -20.49 9.13 1.70
C ILE A 68 -20.57 10.14 0.54
N GLU A 69 -21.59 10.99 0.48
CA GLU A 69 -21.75 11.96 -0.61
C GLU A 69 -20.63 12.99 -0.62
N GLU A 70 -20.27 13.52 0.54
CA GLU A 70 -19.14 14.42 0.70
C GLU A 70 -17.83 13.74 0.29
N PHE A 71 -17.60 12.52 0.75
CA PHE A 71 -16.47 11.71 0.37
C PHE A 71 -16.35 11.55 -1.14
N ILE A 72 -17.44 11.14 -1.79
CA ILE A 72 -17.48 10.94 -3.24
C ILE A 72 -17.19 12.23 -4.00
N LYS A 73 -17.86 13.33 -3.64
CA LYS A 73 -17.80 14.61 -4.36
C LYS A 73 -16.44 15.30 -4.18
N ASN A 74 -15.95 15.35 -2.94
CA ASN A 74 -14.83 16.20 -2.58
C ASN A 74 -13.48 15.47 -2.60
N TYR A 75 -13.47 14.15 -2.45
CA TYR A 75 -12.23 13.38 -2.33
C TYR A 75 -12.10 12.30 -3.41
N ARG A 76 -13.03 11.35 -3.50
CA ARG A 76 -12.91 10.25 -4.46
C ARG A 76 -12.86 10.75 -5.91
N LYS A 77 -13.81 11.60 -6.34
CA LYS A 77 -13.81 12.17 -7.70
C LYS A 77 -12.61 13.07 -7.98
N LYS A 78 -12.06 13.70 -6.95
CA LYS A 78 -10.87 14.55 -7.07
C LYS A 78 -9.56 13.78 -6.93
N SER A 79 -9.63 12.51 -6.52
CA SER A 79 -8.47 11.67 -6.22
C SER A 79 -7.56 12.30 -5.16
N LEU A 80 -8.15 12.68 -4.03
CA LEU A 80 -7.45 13.25 -2.88
C LEU A 80 -7.58 12.32 -1.68
N PRO A 81 -6.53 12.10 -0.89
CA PRO A 81 -6.61 11.29 0.32
C PRO A 81 -7.50 11.96 1.37
N VAL A 82 -8.18 11.15 2.15
CA VAL A 82 -9.03 11.63 3.26
C VAL A 82 -9.23 10.53 4.28
N VAL A 83 -9.33 10.90 5.55
CA VAL A 83 -9.79 10.01 6.62
C VAL A 83 -11.28 10.24 6.86
N LEU A 84 -12.05 9.16 6.79
CA LEU A 84 -13.42 9.11 7.25
C LEU A 84 -13.37 8.67 8.73
N LYS A 85 -13.41 9.65 9.60
CA LYS A 85 -13.21 9.45 11.06
C LYS A 85 -14.37 8.65 11.65
N ASN A 86 -14.02 7.59 12.38
CA ASN A 86 -14.97 6.68 13.03
C ASN A 86 -16.02 6.05 12.09
N ALA A 87 -15.75 5.99 10.78
CA ALA A 87 -16.69 5.46 9.80
C ALA A 87 -17.11 4.00 10.08
N ALA A 88 -16.19 3.23 10.65
CA ALA A 88 -16.38 1.81 10.91
C ALA A 88 -16.56 1.47 12.40
N SER A 89 -16.73 2.46 13.29
CA SER A 89 -16.83 2.22 14.75
C SER A 89 -18.09 1.48 15.16
N SER A 90 -19.15 1.54 14.33
CA SER A 90 -20.41 0.82 14.58
C SER A 90 -20.46 -0.58 13.97
N TRP A 91 -19.45 -0.97 13.20
CA TRP A 91 -19.43 -2.27 12.52
C TRP A 91 -19.15 -3.40 13.53
N PRO A 92 -19.68 -4.61 13.30
CA PRO A 92 -19.55 -5.72 14.25
C PRO A 92 -18.10 -6.06 14.62
N PHE A 93 -17.15 -5.91 13.70
CA PHE A 93 -15.73 -6.19 13.97
C PHE A 93 -15.17 -5.36 15.12
N TYR A 94 -15.65 -4.14 15.31
CA TYR A 94 -15.05 -3.16 16.24
C TYR A 94 -14.94 -3.66 17.68
N LYS A 95 -15.90 -4.49 18.11
CA LYS A 95 -15.93 -5.12 19.44
C LYS A 95 -15.36 -6.54 19.46
N LYS A 96 -15.03 -7.10 18.32
CA LYS A 96 -14.79 -8.52 18.17
C LYS A 96 -13.37 -8.84 17.68
N TRP A 97 -12.85 -8.08 16.71
CA TRP A 97 -11.60 -8.43 16.06
C TRP A 97 -10.40 -7.83 16.79
N ASN A 98 -9.61 -8.71 17.38
CA ASN A 98 -8.28 -8.47 17.90
C ASN A 98 -7.39 -9.68 17.50
N PRO A 99 -6.08 -9.65 17.72
CA PRO A 99 -5.22 -10.78 17.37
C PRO A 99 -5.65 -12.09 18.02
N GLU A 100 -6.06 -12.05 19.27
CA GLU A 100 -6.49 -13.22 20.07
C GLU A 100 -7.73 -13.87 19.46
N PHE A 101 -8.72 -13.08 19.03
CA PHE A 101 -9.91 -13.59 18.35
C PHE A 101 -9.56 -14.46 17.13
N PHE A 102 -8.58 -14.02 16.35
CA PHE A 102 -8.16 -14.77 15.16
C PHE A 102 -7.37 -16.01 15.54
N ALA A 103 -6.48 -15.93 16.54
CA ALA A 103 -5.69 -17.05 17.02
C ALA A 103 -6.56 -18.14 17.67
N GLU A 104 -7.62 -17.76 18.37
CA GLU A 104 -8.55 -18.71 19.01
C GLU A 104 -9.50 -19.37 17.99
N LYS A 105 -9.98 -18.57 17.04
CA LYS A 105 -11.00 -19.03 16.09
C LYS A 105 -10.42 -19.82 14.92
N TYR A 106 -9.22 -19.46 14.48
CA TYR A 106 -8.55 -20.01 13.31
C TYR A 106 -7.08 -20.37 13.61
N PRO A 107 -6.80 -21.13 14.69
CA PRO A 107 -5.44 -21.34 15.20
C PRO A 107 -4.49 -21.95 14.16
N ASP A 108 -5.00 -22.87 13.34
CA ASP A 108 -4.22 -23.66 12.40
C ASP A 108 -4.11 -23.02 11.00
N ASP A 109 -4.77 -21.86 10.79
CA ASP A 109 -4.69 -21.18 9.50
C ASP A 109 -3.24 -20.77 9.22
N PRO A 110 -2.75 -21.07 8.02
CA PRO A 110 -1.36 -20.82 7.69
C PRO A 110 -1.10 -19.35 7.38
N VAL A 111 -0.05 -18.81 7.97
CA VAL A 111 0.47 -17.46 7.74
C VAL A 111 1.84 -17.55 7.09
N ILE A 112 1.97 -16.99 5.90
CA ILE A 112 3.28 -16.84 5.24
C ILE A 112 3.93 -15.55 5.70
N LEU A 113 5.08 -15.68 6.34
CA LEU A 113 5.91 -14.58 6.76
C LEU A 113 7.04 -14.38 5.75
N PHE A 114 7.29 -13.16 5.39
CA PHE A 114 8.40 -12.78 4.53
C PHE A 114 9.58 -12.35 5.39
N ASP A 115 10.79 -12.77 5.01
CA ASP A 115 11.99 -12.33 5.71
C ASP A 115 12.14 -10.80 5.58
N ALA A 116 12.11 -10.11 6.72
CA ALA A 116 12.24 -8.66 6.79
C ALA A 116 13.54 -8.13 6.19
N ALA A 117 14.62 -8.93 6.20
CA ALA A 117 15.90 -8.57 5.57
C ALA A 117 15.81 -8.46 4.04
N ILE A 118 14.84 -9.13 3.43
CA ILE A 118 14.59 -9.12 1.98
C ILE A 118 13.72 -7.91 1.58
N GLU A 119 13.00 -7.30 2.50
CA GLU A 119 12.13 -6.15 2.24
C GLU A 119 12.89 -4.91 1.77
N SER A 120 14.17 -4.80 2.06
CA SER A 120 14.96 -3.61 1.72
C SER A 120 15.30 -3.46 0.23
N LYS A 121 15.22 -4.52 -0.57
CA LYS A 121 15.66 -4.46 -1.99
C LYS A 121 14.69 -5.07 -2.99
N ASP A 122 13.86 -6.01 -2.60
CA ASP A 122 13.02 -6.75 -3.53
C ASP A 122 11.63 -7.05 -2.97
N LEU A 123 10.67 -6.23 -3.36
CA LEU A 123 9.25 -6.48 -3.14
C LEU A 123 8.63 -7.37 -4.22
N ALA A 124 9.43 -8.02 -5.05
CA ALA A 124 8.87 -8.94 -5.99
C ALA A 124 8.22 -10.09 -5.22
N TYR A 125 6.97 -10.35 -5.47
CA TYR A 125 6.37 -11.67 -5.22
C TYR A 125 7.25 -12.70 -5.87
N THR A 126 7.81 -13.66 -5.14
CA THR A 126 8.98 -14.27 -5.66
C THR A 126 9.01 -15.76 -5.47
N ASP A 127 9.18 -16.41 -6.57
CA ASP A 127 9.89 -17.68 -6.61
C ASP A 127 11.30 -17.48 -6.02
N GLY A 128 11.60 -18.20 -4.93
CA GLY A 128 12.95 -18.32 -4.38
C GLY A 128 13.31 -17.51 -3.15
N LYS A 129 12.40 -16.73 -2.54
CA LYS A 129 12.67 -16.05 -1.27
C LYS A 129 12.42 -16.97 -0.09
N LYS A 130 13.23 -16.81 0.95
CA LYS A 130 13.03 -17.52 2.22
C LYS A 130 11.73 -17.00 2.83
N THR A 131 10.69 -17.80 2.74
CA THR A 131 9.44 -17.61 3.46
C THR A 131 9.40 -18.62 4.59
N LYS A 132 8.83 -18.22 5.71
CA LYS A 132 8.50 -19.10 6.81
C LYS A 132 6.98 -19.20 6.87
N THR A 133 6.44 -20.41 6.90
CA THR A 133 5.03 -20.63 7.19
C THR A 133 4.88 -21.02 8.64
N VAL A 134 3.98 -20.35 9.33
CA VAL A 134 3.61 -20.62 10.72
C VAL A 134 2.09 -20.71 10.81
N SER A 135 1.57 -21.26 11.90
CA SER A 135 0.14 -21.18 12.19
C SER A 135 -0.24 -19.76 12.62
N LEU A 136 -1.51 -19.40 12.47
CA LEU A 136 -2.01 -18.10 12.92
C LEU A 136 -1.84 -17.95 14.44
N PHE A 137 -2.00 -19.03 15.19
CA PHE A 137 -1.72 -19.05 16.62
C PHE A 137 -0.26 -18.70 16.93
N GLU A 138 0.71 -19.40 16.31
CA GLU A 138 2.13 -19.12 16.50
C GLU A 138 2.52 -17.69 16.09
N PHE A 139 1.91 -17.18 15.03
CA PHE A 139 2.14 -15.82 14.58
C PHE A 139 1.67 -14.78 15.60
N VAL A 140 0.46 -14.94 16.16
CA VAL A 140 -0.07 -14.03 17.20
C VAL A 140 0.75 -14.13 18.47
N GLU A 141 1.14 -15.34 18.90
CA GLU A 141 2.05 -15.54 20.04
C GLU A 141 3.38 -14.81 19.84
N SER A 142 3.96 -14.89 18.63
CA SER A 142 5.18 -14.16 18.29
C SER A 142 5.00 -12.65 18.41
N MET A 143 3.88 -12.11 17.89
CA MET A 143 3.57 -10.67 17.99
C MET A 143 3.43 -10.21 19.44
N ASN A 144 2.75 -10.99 20.28
CA ASN A 144 2.56 -10.68 21.71
C ASN A 144 3.87 -10.69 22.50
N LYS A 145 4.86 -11.44 22.03
CA LYS A 145 6.23 -11.45 22.56
C LYS A 145 7.14 -10.38 21.97
N GLY A 146 6.58 -9.43 21.18
CA GLY A 146 7.33 -8.34 20.56
C GLY A 146 7.99 -8.72 19.23
N GLY A 147 7.57 -9.81 18.61
CA GLY A 147 7.99 -10.22 17.26
C GLY A 147 7.71 -9.13 16.24
N LYS A 148 8.59 -9.01 15.23
CA LYS A 148 8.50 -8.00 14.17
C LYS A 148 7.90 -8.56 12.88
N ASP A 149 7.28 -9.72 12.96
CA ASP A 149 6.66 -10.35 11.81
C ASP A 149 5.45 -9.55 11.32
N TYR A 150 5.27 -9.49 9.99
CA TYR A 150 4.17 -8.80 9.36
C TYR A 150 3.51 -9.69 8.31
N ALA A 151 2.30 -10.11 8.61
CA ALA A 151 1.46 -10.83 7.67
C ALA A 151 0.71 -9.84 6.79
N ARG A 152 1.05 -9.86 5.50
CA ARG A 152 0.46 -9.00 4.49
C ARG A 152 -0.49 -9.80 3.62
N LEU A 153 -1.59 -9.18 3.24
CA LEU A 153 -2.51 -9.75 2.27
C LEU A 153 -3.03 -11.14 2.71
N LEU A 154 -3.27 -11.31 4.02
CA LEU A 154 -3.84 -12.56 4.53
C LEU A 154 -5.16 -12.88 3.82
N PRO A 155 -5.31 -14.08 3.26
CA PRO A 155 -6.51 -14.48 2.53
C PRO A 155 -7.66 -14.90 3.45
N ILE A 156 -7.54 -14.67 4.75
CA ILE A 156 -8.46 -15.14 5.78
C ILE A 156 -9.92 -14.75 5.52
N LEU A 157 -10.17 -13.60 4.88
CA LEU A 157 -11.51 -13.17 4.51
C LEU A 157 -12.08 -13.95 3.31
N ASP A 158 -11.23 -14.52 2.46
CA ASP A 158 -11.64 -15.39 1.36
C ASP A 158 -11.80 -16.84 1.83
N GLN A 159 -11.00 -17.25 2.81
CA GLN A 159 -11.07 -18.59 3.42
C GLN A 159 -12.26 -18.72 4.36
N HIS A 160 -12.58 -17.63 5.08
CA HIS A 160 -13.65 -17.54 6.05
C HIS A 160 -14.62 -16.39 5.68
N PRO A 161 -15.43 -16.54 4.63
CA PRO A 161 -16.29 -15.48 4.12
C PRO A 161 -17.37 -15.00 5.12
N GLU A 162 -17.64 -15.77 6.15
CA GLU A 162 -18.50 -15.36 7.26
C GLU A 162 -17.97 -14.13 7.99
N LEU A 163 -16.65 -13.89 7.96
CA LEU A 163 -16.03 -12.68 8.53
C LEU A 163 -16.46 -11.41 7.79
N LEU A 164 -16.86 -11.49 6.52
CA LEU A 164 -17.35 -10.34 5.78
C LEU A 164 -18.64 -9.76 6.36
N LYS A 165 -19.39 -10.55 7.13
CA LYS A 165 -20.59 -10.08 7.86
C LYS A 165 -20.25 -9.11 9.00
N ASP A 166 -19.00 -9.09 9.43
CA ASP A 166 -18.50 -8.16 10.44
C ASP A 166 -18.10 -6.80 9.86
N LEU A 167 -18.08 -6.67 8.52
CA LEU A 167 -17.85 -5.43 7.77
C LEU A 167 -19.15 -4.93 7.14
N ASP A 168 -19.34 -3.63 7.05
CA ASP A 168 -20.45 -3.05 6.29
C ASP A 168 -20.10 -3.04 4.79
N MET A 169 -20.37 -4.16 4.13
CA MET A 169 -20.04 -4.34 2.71
C MET A 169 -20.86 -3.41 1.82
N ASP A 170 -22.11 -3.09 2.17
CA ASP A 170 -22.97 -2.19 1.40
C ASP A 170 -22.42 -0.77 1.43
N TRP A 171 -21.94 -0.32 2.61
CA TRP A 171 -21.27 0.97 2.73
C TRP A 171 -19.98 1.01 1.90
N LEU A 172 -19.14 -0.04 1.97
CA LEU A 172 -17.89 -0.13 1.22
C LEU A 172 -18.11 -0.10 -0.30
N ILE A 173 -19.11 -0.87 -0.79
CA ILE A 173 -19.47 -0.92 -2.21
C ILE A 173 -20.00 0.45 -2.66
N SER A 174 -20.87 1.09 -1.87
CA SER A 174 -21.41 2.42 -2.16
C SER A 174 -20.31 3.48 -2.20
N ALA A 175 -19.37 3.43 -1.26
CA ALA A 175 -18.21 4.31 -1.22
C ALA A 175 -17.28 4.10 -2.41
N ALA A 176 -17.11 2.85 -2.88
CA ALA A 176 -16.25 2.51 -4.01
C ALA A 176 -16.83 2.93 -5.38
N ASN A 177 -18.13 2.97 -5.52
CA ASN A 177 -18.92 3.15 -6.74
C ASN A 177 -19.42 1.81 -7.33
N ASN A 178 -20.64 1.84 -7.86
CA ASN A 178 -21.26 0.68 -8.51
C ASN A 178 -20.48 0.16 -9.73
N ASP A 179 -19.59 0.98 -10.31
CA ASP A 179 -18.67 0.59 -11.40
C ASP A 179 -17.36 -0.02 -10.91
N ALA A 180 -17.19 -0.21 -9.60
CA ALA A 180 -15.97 -0.78 -9.03
C ALA A 180 -15.77 -2.21 -9.53
N ARG A 181 -14.77 -2.39 -10.38
CA ARG A 181 -14.38 -3.71 -10.89
C ARG A 181 -13.30 -4.31 -10.01
N GLU A 182 -13.31 -5.63 -9.91
CA GLU A 182 -12.28 -6.40 -9.21
C GLU A 182 -12.08 -5.91 -7.76
N VAL A 183 -13.16 -5.87 -6.99
CA VAL A 183 -13.09 -5.57 -5.55
C VAL A 183 -12.30 -6.68 -4.84
N LYS A 184 -11.40 -6.26 -3.98
CA LYS A 184 -10.58 -7.15 -3.14
C LYS A 184 -10.54 -6.66 -1.71
N HIS A 185 -10.66 -7.59 -0.78
CA HIS A 185 -10.48 -7.32 0.63
C HIS A 185 -9.31 -8.16 1.13
N GLN A 186 -8.39 -7.50 1.79
CA GLN A 186 -7.14 -8.11 2.24
C GLN A 186 -6.89 -7.70 3.68
N LEU A 187 -6.69 -8.68 4.55
CA LEU A 187 -6.33 -8.42 5.93
C LEU A 187 -4.82 -8.28 6.09
N PHE A 188 -4.42 -7.35 6.93
CA PHE A 188 -3.06 -7.08 7.33
C PHE A 188 -2.97 -7.19 8.84
N MET A 189 -1.99 -7.95 9.35
CA MET A 189 -1.76 -8.13 10.78
C MET A 189 -0.27 -8.09 11.08
N GLY A 190 0.14 -7.41 12.14
CA GLY A 190 1.55 -7.35 12.50
C GLY A 190 1.81 -6.74 13.87
N GLY A 191 2.96 -7.06 14.42
CA GLY A 191 3.43 -6.47 15.66
C GLY A 191 3.75 -4.98 15.55
N ALA A 192 3.98 -4.35 16.69
CA ALA A 192 4.42 -2.96 16.75
C ALA A 192 5.71 -2.75 15.94
N ARG A 193 5.83 -1.57 15.32
CA ARG A 193 6.97 -1.15 14.47
C ARG A 193 7.11 -1.88 13.12
N THR A 194 6.20 -2.80 12.78
CA THR A 194 6.16 -3.34 11.42
C THR A 194 5.80 -2.26 10.41
N SER A 195 6.44 -2.27 9.25
CA SER A 195 6.26 -1.23 8.23
C SER A 195 6.17 -1.80 6.83
N THR A 196 5.60 -1.02 5.92
CA THR A 196 5.70 -1.23 4.48
C THR A 196 6.74 -0.30 3.90
N GLN A 197 7.41 -0.72 2.83
CA GLN A 197 8.25 0.18 2.04
C GLN A 197 7.39 1.22 1.30
N MET A 198 7.96 2.37 0.94
CA MET A 198 7.29 3.35 0.08
C MET A 198 6.94 2.72 -1.27
N HIS A 199 5.66 2.68 -1.58
CA HIS A 199 5.15 2.07 -2.81
C HIS A 199 3.86 2.77 -3.28
N CYS A 200 3.46 2.51 -4.51
CA CYS A 200 2.13 2.86 -4.98
C CYS A 200 1.53 1.73 -5.82
N ALA A 201 0.22 1.70 -5.85
CA ALA A 201 -0.56 0.68 -6.54
C ALA A 201 -1.61 1.32 -7.46
N ILE A 202 -2.00 0.60 -8.49
CA ILE A 202 -2.98 1.04 -9.49
C ILE A 202 -4.41 1.17 -8.92
N GLY A 203 -4.74 0.45 -7.83
CA GLY A 203 -6.08 0.45 -7.25
C GLY A 203 -6.33 1.60 -6.29
N SER A 204 -7.58 2.08 -6.27
CA SER A 204 -8.10 2.83 -5.12
C SER A 204 -8.19 1.92 -3.90
N ASN A 205 -8.00 2.46 -2.71
CA ASN A 205 -8.05 1.70 -1.48
C ASN A 205 -8.80 2.46 -0.38
N LEU A 206 -9.77 1.81 0.26
CA LEU A 206 -10.29 2.17 1.57
C LEU A 206 -9.61 1.25 2.58
N PHE A 207 -8.75 1.81 3.41
CA PHE A 207 -8.07 1.07 4.45
C PHE A 207 -8.80 1.27 5.77
N ILE A 208 -9.41 0.21 6.28
CA ILE A 208 -10.14 0.18 7.54
C ILE A 208 -9.17 -0.17 8.65
N GLN A 209 -8.98 0.70 9.61
CA GLN A 209 -8.19 0.42 10.81
C GLN A 209 -9.05 -0.35 11.79
N ILE A 210 -8.65 -1.58 12.10
CA ILE A 210 -9.42 -2.53 12.92
C ILE A 210 -8.96 -2.49 14.39
N HIS A 211 -7.66 -2.72 14.59
CA HIS A 211 -7.05 -2.83 15.91
C HIS A 211 -5.69 -2.13 15.93
N GLY A 212 -5.35 -1.49 17.07
CA GLY A 212 -4.12 -0.73 17.21
C GLY A 212 -4.06 0.50 16.32
N ARG A 213 -2.99 1.28 16.43
CA ARG A 213 -2.77 2.53 15.68
C ARG A 213 -1.75 2.32 14.58
N LYS A 214 -1.95 3.00 13.44
CA LYS A 214 -1.07 2.91 12.28
C LYS A 214 -0.77 4.29 11.72
N GLN A 215 0.50 4.63 11.63
CA GLN A 215 0.99 5.83 10.97
C GLN A 215 1.05 5.62 9.47
N TRP A 216 0.61 6.63 8.70
CA TRP A 216 0.69 6.68 7.24
C TRP A 216 1.40 7.94 6.79
N TRP A 217 2.22 7.80 5.75
CA TRP A 217 2.80 8.87 4.94
C TRP A 217 2.31 8.68 3.51
N ILE A 218 1.73 9.73 2.93
CA ILE A 218 1.07 9.66 1.62
C ILE A 218 1.58 10.81 0.76
N TYR A 219 1.93 10.52 -0.50
CA TYR A 219 2.42 11.52 -1.43
C TYR A 219 1.71 11.40 -2.77
N SER A 220 1.38 12.55 -3.36
CA SER A 220 0.82 12.57 -4.70
C SER A 220 1.81 11.93 -5.70
N ASN A 221 1.26 11.27 -6.70
CA ASN A 221 2.00 10.80 -7.86
C ASN A 221 2.90 11.89 -8.51
N LYS A 222 2.51 13.16 -8.40
CA LYS A 222 3.27 14.30 -8.91
C LYS A 222 4.68 14.42 -8.31
N ASN A 223 4.90 13.84 -7.12
CA ASN A 223 6.19 13.81 -6.46
C ASN A 223 7.11 12.68 -6.93
N SER A 224 6.69 11.82 -7.87
CA SER A 224 7.52 10.72 -8.37
C SER A 224 8.95 11.11 -8.73
N PRO A 225 9.23 12.29 -9.31
CA PRO A 225 10.61 12.73 -9.56
C PRO A 225 11.48 12.84 -8.29
N LEU A 226 10.89 13.13 -7.14
CA LEU A 226 11.59 13.28 -5.86
C LEU A 226 11.70 11.99 -5.06
N LEU A 227 10.86 10.99 -5.39
CA LEU A 227 10.85 9.68 -4.73
C LEU A 227 11.77 8.65 -5.37
N GLU A 228 12.34 8.95 -6.53
CA GLU A 228 13.29 8.08 -7.24
C GLU A 228 12.81 6.63 -7.38
N PRO A 229 11.72 6.38 -8.13
CA PRO A 229 11.15 5.05 -8.29
C PRO A 229 12.16 4.04 -8.85
N VAL A 230 12.10 2.83 -8.33
CA VAL A 230 12.81 1.68 -8.91
C VAL A 230 12.14 1.32 -10.24
N VAL A 231 12.94 1.09 -11.29
CA VAL A 231 12.45 0.71 -12.61
C VAL A 231 12.95 -0.70 -12.93
N ASP A 232 12.07 -1.67 -12.74
CA ASP A 232 12.38 -3.10 -12.89
C ASP A 232 11.33 -3.86 -13.73
N ARG A 233 10.52 -3.12 -14.49
CA ARG A 233 9.39 -3.66 -15.30
C ARG A 233 8.33 -4.37 -14.48
N SER A 234 8.23 -4.08 -13.19
CA SER A 234 7.22 -4.62 -12.29
C SER A 234 5.90 -3.85 -12.40
N VAL A 235 4.78 -4.52 -12.14
CA VAL A 235 3.48 -3.88 -11.89
C VAL A 235 3.43 -3.15 -10.55
N PHE A 236 4.39 -3.39 -9.68
CA PHE A 236 4.49 -2.81 -8.35
C PHE A 236 5.54 -1.69 -8.37
N PHE A 237 5.09 -0.45 -8.26
CA PHE A 237 5.98 0.70 -8.18
C PHE A 237 6.49 0.87 -6.76
N ARG A 238 7.81 1.00 -6.61
CA ARG A 238 8.51 1.06 -5.33
C ARG A 238 9.55 2.16 -5.32
N SER A 239 9.87 2.65 -4.14
CA SER A 239 10.91 3.65 -3.91
C SER A 239 11.71 3.31 -2.66
N GLN A 240 12.96 3.74 -2.62
CA GLN A 240 13.81 3.71 -1.42
C GLN A 240 13.50 4.85 -0.45
N ALA A 241 12.65 5.80 -0.83
CA ALA A 241 12.24 6.91 0.01
C ALA A 241 11.59 6.40 1.31
N ASN A 242 11.90 7.07 2.41
CA ASN A 242 11.36 6.73 3.72
C ASN A 242 10.63 7.95 4.30
N GLY A 243 9.30 7.84 4.47
CA GLY A 243 8.45 8.91 4.99
C GLY A 243 8.75 9.28 6.44
N GLU A 244 9.28 8.34 7.23
CA GLU A 244 9.69 8.59 8.62
C GLU A 244 11.01 9.37 8.71
N LYS A 245 11.91 9.15 7.74
CA LYS A 245 13.23 9.78 7.67
C LYS A 245 13.48 10.27 6.25
N PRO A 246 12.86 11.38 5.83
CA PRO A 246 13.08 11.92 4.50
C PRO A 246 14.53 12.34 4.29
N GLU A 247 15.15 11.91 3.20
CA GLU A 247 16.53 12.25 2.85
C GLU A 247 16.64 12.71 1.39
N GLY A 248 17.73 13.37 1.05
CA GLY A 248 18.05 13.81 -0.31
C GLY A 248 16.94 14.64 -0.96
N SER A 249 16.63 14.32 -2.21
CA SER A 249 15.56 14.97 -2.98
C SER A 249 14.18 14.81 -2.34
N PHE A 250 13.97 13.71 -1.66
CA PHE A 250 12.70 13.38 -1.03
C PHE A 250 12.30 14.33 0.10
N LYS A 251 13.26 14.99 0.80
CA LYS A 251 12.97 16.03 1.80
C LYS A 251 12.11 17.17 1.26
N LYS A 252 12.09 17.37 -0.05
CA LYS A 252 11.38 18.46 -0.72
C LYS A 252 9.98 18.06 -1.21
N ALA A 253 9.62 16.78 -1.09
CA ALA A 253 8.31 16.28 -1.47
C ALA A 253 7.24 16.73 -0.47
N ASP A 254 6.15 17.30 -1.00
CA ASP A 254 4.97 17.59 -0.18
C ASP A 254 4.13 16.33 0.01
N GLY A 255 3.76 16.04 1.24
CA GLY A 255 2.99 14.87 1.58
C GLY A 255 1.94 15.12 2.65
N TRP A 256 1.17 14.10 2.88
CA TRP A 256 0.21 14.01 3.97
C TRP A 256 0.68 12.97 4.98
N THR A 257 0.33 13.20 6.23
CA THR A 257 0.55 12.22 7.29
C THR A 257 -0.68 12.08 8.17
N VAL A 258 -0.88 10.90 8.71
CA VAL A 258 -1.98 10.61 9.63
C VAL A 258 -1.68 9.38 10.51
N ILE A 259 -2.13 9.42 11.73
CA ILE A 259 -2.27 8.24 12.59
C ILE A 259 -3.73 7.80 12.52
N LEU A 260 -3.95 6.58 12.03
CA LEU A 260 -5.27 5.96 12.06
C LEU A 260 -5.48 5.26 13.39
N GLU A 261 -6.66 5.44 13.94
CA GLU A 261 -7.16 4.77 15.13
C GLU A 261 -8.23 3.73 14.75
N PRO A 262 -8.49 2.72 15.61
CA PRO A 262 -9.55 1.75 15.35
C PRO A 262 -10.88 2.44 15.00
N GLY A 263 -11.53 1.97 13.92
CA GLY A 263 -12.76 2.55 13.38
C GLY A 263 -12.56 3.61 12.30
N ASP A 264 -11.36 4.14 12.11
CA ASP A 264 -11.06 5.06 11.01
C ASP A 264 -10.98 4.34 9.67
N VAL A 265 -11.39 5.01 8.60
CA VAL A 265 -11.22 4.53 7.23
C VAL A 265 -10.45 5.56 6.42
N LEU A 266 -9.29 5.16 5.89
CA LEU A 266 -8.45 5.99 5.03
C LEU A 266 -8.73 5.70 3.55
N TYR A 267 -9.08 6.71 2.79
CA TYR A 267 -9.07 6.63 1.32
C TYR A 267 -7.67 6.99 0.81
N ASN A 268 -7.05 6.05 0.10
CA ASN A 268 -5.81 6.26 -0.62
C ASN A 268 -6.07 6.12 -2.14
N PRO A 269 -5.89 7.19 -2.94
CA PRO A 269 -6.14 7.18 -4.38
C PRO A 269 -5.18 6.27 -5.17
N PRO A 270 -5.52 5.91 -6.43
CA PRO A 270 -4.61 5.16 -7.30
C PRO A 270 -3.28 5.89 -7.48
N PHE A 271 -2.19 5.13 -7.57
CA PHE A 271 -0.84 5.65 -7.81
C PHE A 271 -0.34 6.70 -6.81
N PHE A 272 -1.02 6.91 -5.68
CA PHE A 272 -0.44 7.69 -4.60
C PHE A 272 0.62 6.85 -3.89
N TRP A 273 1.80 7.43 -3.75
CA TRP A 273 2.88 6.84 -2.98
C TRP A 273 2.53 6.81 -1.51
N HIS A 274 2.75 5.68 -0.88
CA HIS A 274 2.45 5.55 0.54
C HIS A 274 3.37 4.55 1.24
N GLN A 275 3.60 4.86 2.49
CA GLN A 275 4.28 4.02 3.47
C GLN A 275 3.40 3.97 4.71
N ALA A 276 3.34 2.83 5.36
CA ALA A 276 2.61 2.69 6.62
C ALA A 276 3.49 1.98 7.65
N ARG A 277 3.35 2.39 8.93
CA ARG A 277 4.03 1.77 10.06
C ARG A 277 3.06 1.54 11.20
N SER A 278 3.07 0.37 11.77
CA SER A 278 2.30 0.02 12.97
C SER A 278 2.93 0.69 14.19
N ILE A 279 2.14 1.44 14.93
CA ILE A 279 2.55 2.02 16.23
C ILE A 279 2.41 0.94 17.29
N ASP A 280 1.27 0.28 17.30
CA ASP A 280 0.90 -0.81 18.19
C ASP A 280 0.80 -2.13 17.40
N THR A 281 0.60 -3.25 18.06
CA THR A 281 0.09 -4.47 17.42
C THR A 281 -1.18 -4.11 16.65
N ASN A 282 -1.26 -4.53 15.38
CA ASN A 282 -2.13 -3.88 14.42
C ASN A 282 -2.88 -4.86 13.54
N ILE A 283 -4.16 -4.58 13.33
CA ILE A 283 -4.99 -5.24 12.30
C ILE A 283 -5.63 -4.16 11.44
N GLY A 284 -5.63 -4.36 10.14
CA GLY A 284 -6.35 -3.53 9.20
C GLY A 284 -6.85 -4.31 8.01
N VAL A 285 -7.87 -3.80 7.35
CA VAL A 285 -8.43 -4.37 6.11
C VAL A 285 -8.34 -3.34 5.00
N GLY A 286 -7.72 -3.73 3.88
CA GLY A 286 -7.75 -2.96 2.64
C GLY A 286 -8.88 -3.43 1.75
N PHE A 287 -9.82 -2.55 1.46
CA PHE A 287 -10.86 -2.74 0.45
C PHE A 287 -10.46 -2.00 -0.82
N ARG A 288 -10.17 -2.73 -1.88
CA ARG A 288 -9.55 -2.19 -3.09
C ARG A 288 -10.41 -2.39 -4.32
N TRP A 289 -10.39 -1.41 -5.23
CA TRP A 289 -11.09 -1.49 -6.51
C TRP A 289 -10.36 -0.74 -7.61
N PHE A 290 -10.71 -1.04 -8.86
CA PHE A 290 -10.17 -0.36 -10.04
C PHE A 290 -11.18 0.65 -10.59
N SER A 291 -10.71 1.86 -10.86
CA SER A 291 -11.45 2.90 -11.57
C SER A 291 -10.59 3.42 -12.71
N LEU A 292 -10.90 3.01 -13.94
CA LEU A 292 -10.12 3.42 -15.11
C LEU A 292 -10.08 4.95 -15.26
N ALA A 293 -11.19 5.63 -14.98
CA ALA A 293 -11.26 7.08 -15.03
C ALA A 293 -10.29 7.75 -14.03
N ALA A 294 -10.22 7.24 -12.79
CA ALA A 294 -9.30 7.76 -11.78
C ALA A 294 -7.84 7.47 -12.15
N ILE A 295 -7.55 6.27 -12.65
CA ILE A 295 -6.23 5.84 -13.10
C ILE A 295 -5.70 6.73 -14.22
N LEU A 296 -6.49 6.92 -15.29
CA LEU A 296 -6.13 7.78 -16.44
C LEU A 296 -5.95 9.24 -16.02
N LYS A 297 -6.78 9.72 -15.10
CA LYS A 297 -6.68 11.10 -14.58
C LYS A 297 -5.37 11.34 -13.83
N ILE A 298 -4.88 10.33 -13.08
CA ILE A 298 -3.70 10.50 -12.24
C ILE A 298 -2.41 10.25 -13.03
N SER A 299 -2.30 9.12 -13.73
CA SER A 299 -1.08 8.77 -14.44
C SER A 299 -1.29 7.79 -15.60
N PRO A 300 -1.54 8.29 -16.81
CA PRO A 300 -1.52 7.45 -18.02
C PRO A 300 -0.18 6.73 -18.22
N ALA A 301 0.93 7.36 -17.83
CA ALA A 301 2.27 6.78 -17.92
C ALA A 301 2.42 5.52 -17.06
N GLN A 302 1.97 5.57 -15.79
CA GLN A 302 2.02 4.39 -14.92
C GLN A 302 1.02 3.31 -15.37
N LEU A 303 -0.13 3.70 -15.93
CA LEU A 303 -1.04 2.73 -16.56
C LEU A 303 -0.35 1.99 -17.69
N LEU A 304 0.33 2.72 -18.60
CA LEU A 304 1.07 2.13 -19.71
C LEU A 304 2.16 1.17 -19.20
N MET A 305 2.96 1.61 -18.22
CA MET A 305 3.98 0.77 -17.61
C MET A 305 3.40 -0.46 -16.91
N THR A 306 2.24 -0.32 -16.26
CA THR A 306 1.53 -1.45 -15.64
C THR A 306 1.10 -2.48 -16.67
N ILE A 307 0.47 -2.04 -17.78
CA ILE A 307 -0.03 -2.94 -18.83
C ILE A 307 1.13 -3.68 -19.53
N SER A 308 2.27 -3.00 -19.71
CA SER A 308 3.47 -3.54 -20.38
C SER A 308 4.46 -4.20 -19.41
N ALA A 309 4.13 -4.31 -18.12
CA ALA A 309 4.99 -4.96 -17.14
C ALA A 309 5.24 -6.44 -17.47
N SER A 310 6.43 -6.92 -17.13
CA SER A 310 6.86 -8.29 -17.40
C SER A 310 7.55 -8.99 -16.21
N ASN A 311 7.65 -8.31 -15.05
CA ASN A 311 8.35 -8.84 -13.88
C ASN A 311 7.68 -8.40 -12.55
N PRO A 312 6.58 -9.01 -12.14
CA PRO A 312 5.68 -9.86 -12.91
C PRO A 312 4.85 -9.07 -13.94
N SER A 313 4.28 -9.78 -14.91
CA SER A 313 3.28 -9.21 -15.84
C SER A 313 1.94 -8.98 -15.13
N VAL A 314 1.07 -8.12 -15.71
CA VAL A 314 -0.32 -7.94 -15.20
C VAL A 314 -1.05 -9.27 -15.12
N ARG A 315 -0.84 -10.17 -16.08
CA ARG A 315 -1.49 -11.49 -16.11
C ARG A 315 -1.04 -12.35 -14.94
N GLU A 316 0.24 -12.35 -14.62
CA GLU A 316 0.80 -13.07 -13.47
C GLU A 316 0.36 -12.43 -12.16
N ALA A 317 0.42 -11.11 -12.06
CA ALA A 317 -0.08 -10.38 -10.90
C ALA A 317 -1.59 -10.59 -10.70
N LYS A 318 -2.38 -10.69 -11.77
CA LYS A 318 -3.80 -11.04 -11.69
C LYS A 318 -4.00 -12.47 -11.23
N LYS A 319 -3.20 -13.43 -11.69
CA LYS A 319 -3.27 -14.82 -11.21
C LYS A 319 -2.97 -14.90 -9.72
N VAL A 320 -1.92 -14.23 -9.27
CA VAL A 320 -1.56 -14.12 -7.85
C VAL A 320 -2.68 -13.46 -7.06
N ASN A 321 -3.30 -12.42 -7.61
CA ASN A 321 -4.35 -11.67 -6.94
C ASN A 321 -5.75 -12.29 -7.07
N GLN A 322 -6.09 -13.00 -8.15
CA GLN A 322 -7.39 -13.65 -8.35
C GLN A 322 -7.48 -15.04 -7.71
N ASN A 323 -6.34 -15.68 -7.54
CA ASN A 323 -6.21 -16.99 -6.91
C ASN A 323 -5.24 -16.92 -5.73
N PHE A 324 -5.25 -15.81 -4.95
CA PHE A 324 -4.34 -15.72 -3.83
C PHE A 324 -4.52 -16.92 -2.90
N ALA A 325 -5.75 -17.34 -2.63
CA ALA A 325 -6.03 -18.55 -1.89
C ALA A 325 -5.44 -19.81 -2.57
N LYS A 326 -5.50 -19.89 -3.89
CA LYS A 326 -4.91 -21.02 -4.65
C LYS A 326 -3.38 -20.98 -4.66
N VAL A 327 -2.79 -19.81 -4.92
CA VAL A 327 -1.34 -19.59 -4.86
C VAL A 327 -0.83 -19.82 -3.45
N TYR A 328 -1.58 -19.37 -2.46
CA TYR A 328 -1.30 -19.60 -1.06
C TYR A 328 -1.38 -21.09 -0.71
N ALA A 329 -2.42 -21.79 -1.15
CA ALA A 329 -2.53 -23.24 -1.00
C ALA A 329 -1.40 -24.00 -1.71
N GLU A 330 -1.04 -23.60 -2.93
CA GLU A 330 0.09 -24.18 -3.69
C GLU A 330 1.45 -23.93 -3.00
N LEU A 331 1.65 -22.75 -2.42
CA LEU A 331 2.84 -22.46 -1.61
C LEU A 331 2.90 -23.33 -0.37
N LEU A 332 1.78 -23.53 0.31
CA LEU A 332 1.68 -24.41 1.48
C LEU A 332 1.95 -25.87 1.13
N GLU A 333 1.40 -26.35 0.01
CA GLU A 333 1.69 -27.70 -0.46
C GLU A 333 3.18 -27.89 -0.78
N ARG A 334 3.83 -26.92 -1.42
CA ARG A 334 5.28 -26.96 -1.70
C ARG A 334 6.11 -27.00 -0.42
N GLU A 335 5.74 -26.24 0.60
CA GLU A 335 6.46 -26.21 1.87
C GLU A 335 6.24 -27.48 2.71
N SER A 336 5.01 -28.02 2.70
CA SER A 336 4.73 -29.30 3.36
C SER A 336 5.47 -30.48 2.72
N ARG A 337 5.74 -30.42 1.41
CA ARG A 337 6.58 -31.43 0.72
C ARG A 337 8.05 -31.29 1.11
N LYS A 338 8.58 -30.09 1.21
CA LYS A 338 9.97 -29.84 1.64
C LYS A 338 10.23 -30.24 3.09
N GLY A 339 9.26 -30.10 3.97
CA GLY A 339 9.36 -30.54 5.38
C GLY A 339 9.22 -32.05 5.59
N LYS A 340 8.85 -32.82 4.53
CA LYS A 340 8.79 -34.27 4.56
C LYS A 340 10.04 -34.93 3.93
N GLU A 341 10.90 -34.12 3.31
CA GLU A 341 12.18 -34.57 2.70
C GLU A 341 13.39 -34.31 3.60
N LEU A 342 13.17 -33.84 4.83
CA LEU A 342 14.13 -33.69 5.93
C LEU A 342 13.76 -34.63 7.07
#